data_2a7580193c97c107b63e383aed5b9289
#
_entry.id   2a7580193c97c107b63e383aed5b9289
#
_cell.length_a   1.000
_cell.length_b   1.000
_cell.length_c   1.000
_cell.angle_alpha   90.00
_cell.angle_beta   90.00
_cell.angle_gamma   90.00
#
_symmetry.space_group_name_H-M   'P 1'
#
loop_
_entity.id
_entity.type
_entity.pdbx_description
1 polymer ?
#
loop_
_entity_poly.entity_id
_entity_poly.type
_entity_poly.pdbx_seq_one_letter_code
_entity_poly.pdbx_strand_id
1 'polypeptide(L)'
;MRGARFAAALAGLALLSACASEAKPVYQEEPVARAVITTYDEQLEPSAAVLALVPAEAETVSVTDFEQLRLVLGLGSMQEASPADVARFWRRLPRTATLSRGLLRGVDARLRADFGFTQDDVAWEARYTGAAKGWILAFRNGTSMDAVARAVKAGVGPLADAVVDADRRLVTSAKPPEPEAAWGAEPGLAALGGQEAVATYLSRGCLDVDSVFGKGVQAKLAAEPAAALRDLDELDGFALAMGSELATVQLGPKRRDAFDRVRLAENLPATVPDFNVALTRPVADPSTGRLGYTLDDPAAAAELTRTRQLPFAVCAG
;
A
#
# COMPACT_ATOMS: atom_id res chain seq x y z
N MET A 1 41.94 -85.12 35.30
CA MET A 1 43.15 -84.74 34.57
C MET A 1 42.94 -83.30 34.08
N ARG A 2 43.85 -82.37 34.52
CA ARG A 2 44.21 -81.04 34.00
C ARG A 2 43.02 -80.13 33.57
N GLY A 3 42.58 -79.10 34.19
CA GLY A 3 43.34 -78.03 34.89
C GLY A 3 43.60 -76.89 33.92
N ALA A 4 42.70 -75.89 33.76
CA ALA A 4 43.05 -74.64 33.11
C ALA A 4 42.35 -73.50 33.85
N ARG A 5 43.18 -72.65 34.43
CA ARG A 5 42.82 -71.43 35.20
C ARG A 5 42.54 -70.29 34.16
N PHE A 6 41.39 -69.68 34.27
CA PHE A 6 41.10 -68.42 33.54
C PHE A 6 41.41 -67.25 34.45
N ALA A 7 42.33 -66.39 34.00
CA ALA A 7 42.60 -65.09 34.61
C ALA A 7 41.68 -64.08 34.00
N ALA A 8 40.92 -63.38 34.82
CA ALA A 8 40.07 -62.27 34.42
C ALA A 8 40.89 -60.95 34.42
N ALA A 9 41.05 -60.35 33.27
CA ALA A 9 41.60 -58.99 33.12
C ALA A 9 40.44 -57.98 33.06
N LEU A 10 40.30 -57.13 34.08
CA LEU A 10 39.43 -55.96 34.09
C LEU A 10 40.06 -54.84 33.25
N ALA A 11 39.49 -54.55 32.10
CA ALA A 11 39.81 -53.35 31.34
C ALA A 11 38.76 -52.24 31.67
N GLY A 12 39.17 -51.19 32.36
CA GLY A 12 38.33 -50.04 32.63
C GLY A 12 38.16 -49.18 31.39
N LEU A 13 36.92 -49.05 30.93
CA LEU A 13 36.55 -48.08 29.93
C LEU A 13 36.25 -46.72 30.58
N ALA A 14 37.15 -45.78 30.41
CA ALA A 14 36.89 -44.37 30.70
C ALA A 14 36.04 -43.77 29.56
N LEU A 15 34.78 -43.55 29.81
CA LEU A 15 33.89 -42.81 28.90
C LEU A 15 34.16 -41.32 29.06
N LEU A 16 34.95 -40.76 28.14
CA LEU A 16 35.07 -39.31 27.95
C LEU A 16 33.80 -38.81 27.24
N SER A 17 32.86 -38.26 28.01
CA SER A 17 31.74 -37.54 27.47
C SER A 17 32.24 -36.21 26.90
N ALA A 18 32.57 -36.17 25.64
CA ALA A 18 32.77 -34.94 24.89
C ALA A 18 31.40 -34.28 24.66
N CYS A 19 31.07 -33.24 25.45
CA CYS A 19 30.02 -32.30 25.12
C CYS A 19 30.43 -31.54 23.85
N ALA A 20 30.11 -32.08 22.69
CA ALA A 20 30.10 -31.32 21.45
C ALA A 20 28.97 -30.33 21.56
N SER A 21 29.27 -29.08 21.85
CA SER A 21 28.34 -27.97 21.60
C SER A 21 28.07 -27.93 20.11
N GLU A 22 26.94 -28.47 19.66
CA GLU A 22 26.48 -28.23 18.32
C GLU A 22 26.25 -26.72 18.15
N ALA A 23 27.19 -26.08 17.48
CA ALA A 23 27.00 -24.71 17.02
C ALA A 23 25.72 -24.73 16.14
N LYS A 24 24.64 -24.11 16.65
CA LYS A 24 23.45 -23.90 15.84
C LYS A 24 23.89 -23.22 14.54
N PRO A 25 23.49 -23.73 13.36
CA PRO A 25 23.79 -23.07 12.11
C PRO A 25 23.26 -21.65 12.20
N VAL A 26 24.16 -20.67 12.12
CA VAL A 26 23.79 -19.27 11.94
C VAL A 26 23.17 -19.21 10.54
N TYR A 27 21.87 -19.17 10.47
CA TYR A 27 21.14 -18.96 9.23
C TYR A 27 21.50 -17.54 8.79
N GLN A 28 22.48 -17.42 7.91
CA GLN A 28 22.71 -16.19 7.17
C GLN A 28 21.57 -16.11 6.15
N GLU A 29 20.53 -15.35 6.47
CA GLU A 29 19.57 -14.92 5.43
C GLU A 29 20.40 -14.24 4.35
N GLU A 30 20.51 -14.87 3.18
CA GLU A 30 21.01 -14.18 2.00
C GLU A 30 20.16 -12.91 1.83
N PRO A 31 20.77 -11.73 1.61
CA PRO A 31 20.03 -10.52 1.37
C PRO A 31 19.20 -10.75 0.12
N VAL A 32 17.90 -10.93 0.29
CA VAL A 32 16.95 -10.96 -0.82
C VAL A 32 17.13 -9.62 -1.53
N ALA A 33 17.63 -9.67 -2.76
CA ALA A 33 17.76 -8.47 -3.59
C ALA A 33 16.36 -7.84 -3.65
N ARG A 34 16.21 -6.66 -3.07
CA ARG A 34 14.94 -5.94 -3.09
C ARG A 34 14.62 -5.63 -4.54
N ALA A 35 13.55 -6.20 -5.05
CA ALA A 35 13.13 -5.97 -6.42
C ALA A 35 12.84 -4.47 -6.63
N VAL A 36 13.29 -3.93 -7.75
CA VAL A 36 12.91 -2.61 -8.23
C VAL A 36 11.80 -2.76 -9.28
N ILE A 37 10.95 -1.75 -9.41
CA ILE A 37 9.86 -1.70 -10.39
C ILE A 37 10.12 -0.48 -11.29
N THR A 38 10.98 -0.65 -12.28
CA THR A 38 11.41 0.43 -13.18
C THR A 38 10.66 0.44 -14.52
N THR A 39 9.87 -0.60 -14.78
CA THR A 39 9.07 -0.72 -16.00
C THR A 39 7.62 -1.02 -15.60
N TYR A 40 6.67 -0.33 -16.24
CA TYR A 40 5.26 -0.64 -16.06
C TYR A 40 4.95 -2.05 -16.57
N ASP A 41 4.26 -2.82 -15.73
CA ASP A 41 3.76 -4.15 -16.05
C ASP A 41 2.28 -4.21 -15.62
N GLU A 42 1.39 -4.42 -16.59
CA GLU A 42 -0.06 -4.50 -16.37
C GLU A 42 -0.50 -5.74 -15.59
N GLN A 43 0.37 -6.74 -15.43
CA GLN A 43 0.11 -7.95 -14.66
C GLN A 43 0.34 -7.77 -13.16
N LEU A 44 1.03 -6.70 -12.78
CA LEU A 44 1.21 -6.35 -11.37
C LEU A 44 -0.07 -5.71 -10.82
N GLU A 45 -0.26 -5.88 -9.51
CA GLU A 45 -1.28 -5.10 -8.79
C GLU A 45 -1.10 -3.60 -9.06
N PRO A 46 -2.20 -2.83 -9.22
CA PRO A 46 -2.12 -1.41 -9.57
C PRO A 46 -1.22 -0.59 -8.65
N SER A 47 -1.17 -0.93 -7.35
CA SER A 47 -0.30 -0.27 -6.37
C SER A 47 1.19 -0.52 -6.59
N ALA A 48 1.58 -1.61 -7.25
CA ALA A 48 2.95 -1.90 -7.67
C ALA A 48 3.23 -1.33 -9.07
N ALA A 49 2.32 -1.59 -10.02
CA ALA A 49 2.47 -1.16 -11.41
C ALA A 49 2.67 0.36 -11.55
N VAL A 50 1.95 1.15 -10.73
CA VAL A 50 2.00 2.62 -10.74
C VAL A 50 3.38 3.17 -10.37
N LEU A 51 4.19 2.43 -9.59
CA LEU A 51 5.46 2.93 -9.06
C LEU A 51 6.50 3.19 -10.15
N ALA A 52 6.40 2.51 -11.30
CA ALA A 52 7.23 2.80 -12.47
C ALA A 52 6.84 4.12 -13.20
N LEU A 53 5.69 4.69 -12.87
CA LEU A 53 5.11 5.84 -13.56
C LEU A 53 5.09 7.12 -12.71
N VAL A 54 5.36 7.00 -11.41
CA VAL A 54 5.36 8.11 -10.46
C VAL A 54 6.76 8.69 -10.31
N PRO A 55 6.94 10.02 -10.50
CA PRO A 55 8.25 10.67 -10.30
C PRO A 55 8.78 10.55 -8.88
N ALA A 56 10.10 10.43 -8.73
CA ALA A 56 10.78 10.30 -7.44
C ALA A 56 10.50 11.47 -6.48
N GLU A 57 10.19 12.66 -7.01
CA GLU A 57 9.88 13.86 -6.23
C GLU A 57 8.46 13.88 -5.64
N ALA A 58 7.62 12.91 -5.99
CA ALA A 58 6.33 12.75 -5.34
C ALA A 58 6.51 12.27 -3.90
N GLU A 59 5.67 12.75 -2.99
CA GLU A 59 5.67 12.37 -1.58
C GLU A 59 4.63 11.29 -1.28
N THR A 60 3.49 11.35 -1.98
CA THR A 60 2.39 10.39 -1.77
C THR A 60 1.83 9.91 -3.08
N VAL A 61 1.34 8.67 -3.05
CA VAL A 61 0.58 8.05 -4.15
C VAL A 61 -0.69 7.45 -3.59
N SER A 62 -1.83 7.76 -4.17
CA SER A 62 -3.11 7.11 -3.88
C SER A 62 -3.60 6.39 -5.11
N VAL A 63 -3.92 5.11 -4.98
CA VAL A 63 -4.45 4.26 -6.05
C VAL A 63 -5.87 3.84 -5.70
N THR A 64 -6.78 3.86 -6.67
CA THR A 64 -8.12 3.27 -6.56
C THR A 64 -8.29 2.28 -7.69
N ASP A 65 -8.53 1.03 -7.33
CA ASP A 65 -8.78 -0.06 -8.26
C ASP A 65 -10.29 -0.26 -8.45
N PHE A 66 -10.81 0.21 -9.60
CA PHE A 66 -12.23 0.07 -9.94
C PHE A 66 -12.58 -1.36 -10.36
N GLU A 67 -11.60 -2.18 -10.78
CA GLU A 67 -11.82 -3.60 -11.07
C GLU A 67 -12.08 -4.37 -9.78
N GLN A 68 -11.27 -4.17 -8.74
CA GLN A 68 -11.51 -4.77 -7.44
C GLN A 68 -12.78 -4.25 -6.79
N LEU A 69 -13.05 -2.94 -6.88
CA LEU A 69 -14.28 -2.35 -6.35
C LEU A 69 -15.54 -2.96 -6.97
N ARG A 70 -15.57 -3.20 -8.29
CA ARG A 70 -16.73 -3.81 -8.93
C ARG A 70 -16.96 -5.24 -8.43
N LEU A 71 -15.89 -6.02 -8.23
CA LEU A 71 -15.98 -7.38 -7.69
C LEU A 71 -16.53 -7.37 -6.26
N VAL A 72 -15.98 -6.52 -5.40
CA VAL A 72 -16.44 -6.35 -4.00
C VAL A 72 -17.91 -5.90 -3.94
N LEU A 73 -18.35 -5.07 -4.87
CA LEU A 73 -19.74 -4.60 -4.95
C LEU A 73 -20.68 -5.55 -5.69
N GLY A 74 -20.17 -6.72 -6.13
CA GLY A 74 -20.94 -7.78 -6.79
C GLY A 74 -21.32 -7.45 -8.24
N LEU A 75 -20.52 -6.64 -8.93
CA LEU A 75 -20.69 -6.32 -10.34
C LEU A 75 -19.70 -7.14 -11.18
N GLY A 76 -20.19 -8.02 -12.06
CA GLY A 76 -19.36 -8.92 -12.85
C GLY A 76 -18.49 -8.19 -13.89
N SER A 77 -19.12 -7.36 -14.72
CA SER A 77 -18.45 -6.58 -15.79
C SER A 77 -19.12 -5.22 -15.93
N MET A 78 -18.32 -4.16 -16.12
CA MET A 78 -18.89 -2.83 -16.40
C MET A 78 -19.45 -2.72 -17.83
N GLN A 79 -18.85 -3.43 -18.79
CA GLN A 79 -19.29 -3.40 -20.18
C GLN A 79 -20.62 -4.14 -20.38
N GLU A 80 -20.87 -5.20 -19.60
CA GLU A 80 -22.07 -6.02 -19.68
C GLU A 80 -23.15 -5.58 -18.68
N ALA A 81 -22.81 -4.68 -17.76
CA ALA A 81 -23.71 -4.21 -16.73
C ALA A 81 -24.84 -3.34 -17.32
N SER A 82 -26.04 -3.53 -16.76
CA SER A 82 -27.14 -2.63 -17.11
C SER A 82 -26.84 -1.20 -16.60
N PRO A 83 -27.43 -0.17 -17.24
CA PRO A 83 -27.32 1.21 -16.75
C PRO A 83 -27.74 1.38 -15.27
N ALA A 84 -28.71 0.57 -14.82
CA ALA A 84 -29.15 0.56 -13.42
C ALA A 84 -28.08 0.00 -12.47
N ASP A 85 -27.34 -1.03 -12.89
CA ASP A 85 -26.25 -1.63 -12.10
C ASP A 85 -25.05 -0.70 -12.03
N VAL A 86 -24.65 -0.08 -13.13
CA VAL A 86 -23.62 0.96 -13.16
C VAL A 86 -23.99 2.12 -12.23
N ALA A 87 -25.23 2.60 -12.32
CA ALA A 87 -25.70 3.65 -11.43
C ALA A 87 -25.71 3.22 -9.95
N ARG A 88 -26.00 1.94 -9.66
CA ARG A 88 -25.94 1.37 -8.31
C ARG A 88 -24.49 1.31 -7.80
N PHE A 89 -23.54 0.88 -8.63
CA PHE A 89 -22.11 0.87 -8.34
C PHE A 89 -21.65 2.26 -7.87
N TRP A 90 -21.88 3.31 -8.67
CA TRP A 90 -21.46 4.66 -8.33
C TRP A 90 -22.14 5.25 -7.09
N ARG A 91 -23.40 4.88 -6.82
CA ARG A 91 -24.08 5.28 -5.56
C ARG A 91 -23.50 4.60 -4.33
N ARG A 92 -22.96 3.36 -4.45
CA ARG A 92 -22.37 2.62 -3.33
C ARG A 92 -20.93 2.99 -3.08
N LEU A 93 -20.21 3.41 -4.10
CA LEU A 93 -18.77 3.72 -4.04
C LEU A 93 -18.38 4.64 -2.88
N PRO A 94 -19.09 5.73 -2.52
CA PRO A 94 -18.73 6.57 -1.36
C PRO A 94 -18.78 5.87 0.00
N ARG A 95 -19.33 4.67 0.07
CA ARG A 95 -19.39 3.84 1.29
C ARG A 95 -18.30 2.78 1.35
N THR A 96 -17.37 2.80 0.43
CA THR A 96 -16.23 1.89 0.35
C THR A 96 -14.95 2.61 0.74
N ALA A 97 -13.85 1.86 0.85
CA ALA A 97 -12.53 2.40 1.18
C ALA A 97 -11.85 3.14 0.01
N THR A 98 -12.63 3.67 -0.94
CA THR A 98 -12.08 4.30 -2.14
C THR A 98 -11.39 5.64 -1.83
N LEU A 99 -10.24 5.88 -2.45
CA LEU A 99 -9.50 7.14 -2.36
C LEU A 99 -9.85 8.11 -3.50
N SER A 100 -10.53 7.63 -4.53
CA SER A 100 -11.05 8.44 -5.62
C SER A 100 -12.52 8.18 -5.90
N ARG A 101 -13.19 9.19 -6.45
CA ARG A 101 -14.57 9.12 -6.96
C ARG A 101 -14.64 9.07 -8.49
N GLY A 102 -13.48 8.88 -9.15
CA GLY A 102 -13.36 8.87 -10.59
C GLY A 102 -13.05 10.27 -11.17
N LEU A 103 -11.85 10.40 -11.74
CA LEU A 103 -11.34 11.65 -12.30
C LEU A 103 -12.21 12.19 -13.43
N LEU A 104 -12.74 11.29 -14.27
CA LEU A 104 -13.50 11.63 -15.48
C LEU A 104 -15.00 11.85 -15.23
N ARG A 105 -15.51 11.52 -14.03
CA ARG A 105 -16.95 11.56 -13.71
C ARG A 105 -17.61 12.90 -14.03
N GLY A 106 -16.92 14.00 -13.82
CA GLY A 106 -17.47 15.34 -14.09
C GLY A 106 -17.70 15.64 -15.59
N VAL A 107 -17.11 14.84 -16.47
CA VAL A 107 -17.18 15.01 -17.93
C VAL A 107 -17.74 13.79 -18.67
N ASP A 108 -18.21 12.77 -17.96
CA ASP A 108 -18.75 11.52 -18.52
C ASP A 108 -19.78 11.73 -19.63
N ALA A 109 -20.70 12.68 -19.45
CA ALA A 109 -21.74 12.94 -20.44
C ALA A 109 -21.14 13.34 -21.80
N ARG A 110 -20.14 14.23 -21.80
CA ARG A 110 -19.43 14.67 -23.00
C ARG A 110 -18.57 13.56 -23.58
N LEU A 111 -17.81 12.83 -22.73
CA LEU A 111 -16.99 11.71 -23.17
C LEU A 111 -17.80 10.63 -23.85
N ARG A 112 -18.97 10.30 -23.30
CA ARG A 112 -19.89 9.32 -23.89
C ARG A 112 -20.45 9.78 -25.22
N ALA A 113 -20.91 11.02 -25.29
CA ALA A 113 -21.58 11.56 -26.50
C ALA A 113 -20.60 11.71 -27.66
N ASP A 114 -19.40 12.26 -27.41
CA ASP A 114 -18.47 12.67 -28.46
C ASP A 114 -17.42 11.60 -28.79
N PHE A 115 -17.10 10.72 -27.81
CA PHE A 115 -15.97 9.79 -27.93
C PHE A 115 -16.32 8.33 -27.63
N GLY A 116 -17.46 8.03 -27.01
CA GLY A 116 -17.94 6.68 -26.78
C GLY A 116 -17.31 5.94 -25.60
N PHE A 117 -16.66 6.64 -24.66
CA PHE A 117 -16.14 6.09 -23.40
C PHE A 117 -16.47 6.99 -22.21
N THR A 118 -16.27 6.50 -20.99
CA THR A 118 -16.54 7.22 -19.73
C THR A 118 -15.55 6.80 -18.63
N GLN A 119 -15.77 7.28 -17.40
CA GLN A 119 -15.07 6.76 -16.23
C GLN A 119 -15.28 5.24 -16.04
N ASP A 120 -16.38 4.68 -16.53
CA ASP A 120 -16.67 3.24 -16.44
C ASP A 120 -15.62 2.38 -17.18
N ASP A 121 -14.89 2.97 -18.11
CA ASP A 121 -13.84 2.32 -18.90
C ASP A 121 -12.46 2.38 -18.25
N VAL A 122 -12.32 3.07 -17.11
CA VAL A 122 -11.08 3.12 -16.33
C VAL A 122 -11.01 1.90 -15.41
N ALA A 123 -9.93 1.14 -15.51
CA ALA A 123 -9.65 -0.01 -14.65
C ALA A 123 -9.19 0.45 -13.27
N TRP A 124 -8.20 1.33 -13.24
CA TRP A 124 -7.72 1.96 -12.01
C TRP A 124 -7.26 3.39 -12.28
N GLU A 125 -7.26 4.19 -11.23
CA GLU A 125 -6.65 5.52 -11.26
C GLU A 125 -5.71 5.72 -10.09
N ALA A 126 -4.66 6.52 -10.33
CA ALA A 126 -3.75 6.97 -9.30
C ALA A 126 -3.61 8.48 -9.31
N ARG A 127 -3.33 9.03 -8.13
CA ARG A 127 -2.93 10.42 -7.94
C ARG A 127 -1.66 10.46 -7.12
N TYR A 128 -0.74 11.33 -7.47
CA TYR A 128 0.46 11.57 -6.70
C TYR A 128 0.60 13.05 -6.38
N THR A 129 1.17 13.35 -5.21
CA THR A 129 1.32 14.70 -4.68
C THR A 129 2.69 14.87 -4.04
N GLY A 130 3.10 16.12 -3.85
CA GLY A 130 4.39 16.51 -3.33
C GLY A 130 5.01 17.60 -4.22
N ALA A 131 6.32 17.61 -4.38
CA ALA A 131 7.00 18.47 -5.31
C ALA A 131 6.60 18.16 -6.76
N ALA A 132 6.49 16.87 -7.12
CA ALA A 132 5.76 16.42 -8.30
C ALA A 132 4.32 16.08 -7.94
N LYS A 133 3.37 16.44 -8.82
CA LYS A 133 1.95 16.14 -8.66
C LYS A 133 1.30 15.82 -9.99
N GLY A 134 0.35 14.89 -9.97
CA GLY A 134 -0.34 14.48 -11.18
C GLY A 134 -1.29 13.30 -10.92
N TRP A 135 -1.72 12.70 -12.04
CA TRP A 135 -2.60 11.56 -12.04
C TRP A 135 -2.27 10.62 -13.19
N ILE A 136 -2.70 9.37 -13.05
CA ILE A 136 -2.54 8.29 -14.01
C ILE A 136 -3.88 7.55 -14.10
N LEU A 137 -4.32 7.24 -15.33
CA LEU A 137 -5.48 6.42 -15.62
C LEU A 137 -5.04 5.20 -16.43
N ALA A 138 -5.43 4.01 -16.00
CA ALA A 138 -5.32 2.80 -16.81
C ALA A 138 -6.71 2.42 -17.33
N PHE A 139 -6.80 2.19 -18.62
CA PHE A 139 -8.07 1.85 -19.27
C PHE A 139 -8.21 0.34 -19.45
N ARG A 140 -9.45 -0.15 -19.36
CA ARG A 140 -9.80 -1.56 -19.54
C ARG A 140 -9.50 -2.03 -20.94
N ASN A 141 -9.29 -3.32 -21.08
CA ASN A 141 -9.31 -3.99 -22.39
C ASN A 141 -10.66 -3.75 -23.06
N GLY A 142 -10.64 -3.46 -24.37
CA GLY A 142 -11.86 -3.14 -25.13
C GLY A 142 -12.17 -1.65 -25.26
N THR A 143 -11.63 -0.76 -24.41
CA THR A 143 -11.76 0.70 -24.60
C THR A 143 -10.92 1.13 -25.82
N SER A 144 -11.49 1.95 -26.70
CA SER A 144 -10.75 2.48 -27.85
C SER A 144 -9.77 3.56 -27.43
N MET A 145 -8.47 3.25 -27.43
CA MET A 145 -7.44 4.26 -27.11
C MET A 145 -7.34 5.38 -28.15
N ASP A 146 -7.76 5.14 -29.40
CA ASP A 146 -7.92 6.20 -30.41
C ASP A 146 -9.02 7.20 -30.02
N ALA A 147 -10.12 6.72 -29.42
CA ALA A 147 -11.17 7.59 -28.92
C ALA A 147 -10.66 8.43 -27.73
N VAL A 148 -9.90 7.80 -26.82
CA VAL A 148 -9.24 8.49 -25.69
C VAL A 148 -8.27 9.55 -26.21
N ALA A 149 -7.42 9.22 -27.19
CA ALA A 149 -6.48 10.18 -27.79
C ALA A 149 -7.19 11.39 -28.45
N ARG A 150 -8.34 11.16 -29.10
CA ARG A 150 -9.16 12.26 -29.64
C ARG A 150 -9.73 13.14 -28.53
N ALA A 151 -10.17 12.56 -27.40
CA ALA A 151 -10.68 13.33 -26.26
C ALA A 151 -9.57 14.17 -25.61
N VAL A 152 -8.34 13.62 -25.47
CA VAL A 152 -7.16 14.35 -25.03
C VAL A 152 -6.85 15.52 -25.97
N LYS A 153 -6.78 15.26 -27.28
CA LYS A 153 -6.56 16.30 -28.30
C LYS A 153 -7.63 17.39 -28.28
N ALA A 154 -8.87 17.04 -27.93
CA ALA A 154 -9.98 17.99 -27.81
C ALA A 154 -10.01 18.72 -26.46
N GLY A 155 -9.07 18.46 -25.56
CA GLY A 155 -8.93 19.11 -24.26
C GLY A 155 -10.14 18.89 -23.34
N VAL A 156 -10.67 17.65 -23.24
CA VAL A 156 -11.87 17.39 -22.47
C VAL A 156 -11.58 17.30 -20.97
N GLY A 157 -11.91 18.35 -20.24
CA GLY A 157 -11.79 18.39 -18.78
C GLY A 157 -10.37 18.05 -18.28
N PRO A 158 -10.21 17.07 -17.38
CA PRO A 158 -8.90 16.69 -16.85
C PRO A 158 -7.96 16.06 -17.89
N LEU A 159 -8.48 15.66 -19.06
CA LEU A 159 -7.66 15.09 -20.14
C LEU A 159 -6.92 16.14 -20.97
N ALA A 160 -7.17 17.44 -20.74
CA ALA A 160 -6.42 18.49 -21.41
C ALA A 160 -4.92 18.34 -21.11
N ASP A 161 -4.08 18.42 -22.16
CA ASP A 161 -2.63 18.31 -22.10
C ASP A 161 -2.07 16.97 -21.57
N ALA A 162 -2.93 15.94 -21.42
CA ALA A 162 -2.52 14.61 -20.99
C ALA A 162 -1.69 13.87 -22.06
N VAL A 163 -0.89 12.92 -21.62
CA VAL A 163 -0.09 12.03 -22.47
C VAL A 163 -0.78 10.69 -22.57
N VAL A 164 -0.97 10.18 -23.80
CA VAL A 164 -1.56 8.88 -24.09
C VAL A 164 -0.48 7.89 -24.47
N ASP A 165 -0.42 6.77 -23.77
CA ASP A 165 0.31 5.56 -24.15
C ASP A 165 -0.71 4.49 -24.54
N ALA A 166 -0.97 4.39 -25.84
CA ALA A 166 -2.00 3.51 -26.37
C ALA A 166 -1.66 2.03 -26.20
N ASP A 167 -0.38 1.67 -26.30
CA ASP A 167 0.11 0.29 -26.21
C ASP A 167 -0.06 -0.25 -24.78
N ARG A 168 0.18 0.58 -23.78
CA ARG A 168 0.01 0.26 -22.36
C ARG A 168 -1.37 0.64 -21.80
N ARG A 169 -2.24 1.21 -22.65
CA ARG A 169 -3.59 1.66 -22.28
C ARG A 169 -3.61 2.67 -21.13
N LEU A 170 -2.60 3.52 -21.08
CA LEU A 170 -2.41 4.52 -20.03
C LEU A 170 -2.69 5.93 -20.56
N VAL A 171 -3.18 6.77 -19.65
CA VAL A 171 -3.20 8.22 -19.82
C VAL A 171 -2.65 8.87 -18.56
N THR A 172 -1.69 9.75 -18.72
CA THR A 172 -1.01 10.41 -17.62
C THR A 172 -1.08 11.93 -17.74
N SER A 173 -1.15 12.64 -16.62
CA SER A 173 -1.20 14.11 -16.59
C SER A 173 0.08 14.78 -17.10
N ALA A 174 1.21 14.05 -17.14
CA ALA A 174 2.50 14.47 -17.64
C ALA A 174 3.26 13.25 -18.17
N LYS A 175 4.34 13.48 -18.94
CA LYS A 175 5.22 12.37 -19.37
C LYS A 175 5.73 11.61 -18.13
N PRO A 176 5.61 10.26 -18.09
CA PRO A 176 6.22 9.47 -17.04
C PRO A 176 7.71 9.72 -16.90
N PRO A 177 8.29 9.57 -15.70
CA PRO A 177 9.72 9.72 -15.48
C PRO A 177 10.53 8.66 -16.23
N GLU A 178 11.82 8.90 -16.39
CA GLU A 178 12.75 7.85 -16.79
C GLU A 178 12.85 6.79 -15.67
N PRO A 179 13.16 5.53 -15.99
CA PRO A 179 13.09 4.41 -15.05
C PRO A 179 13.79 4.63 -13.71
N GLU A 180 14.98 5.25 -13.74
CA GLU A 180 15.80 5.54 -12.55
C GLU A 180 15.29 6.72 -11.71
N ALA A 181 14.41 7.54 -12.27
CA ALA A 181 13.78 8.69 -11.61
C ALA A 181 12.35 8.37 -11.15
N ALA A 182 11.94 7.10 -11.16
CA ALA A 182 10.65 6.65 -10.68
C ALA A 182 10.71 6.17 -9.23
N TRP A 183 9.56 6.19 -8.53
CA TRP A 183 9.44 5.62 -7.18
C TRP A 183 9.88 4.17 -7.12
N GLY A 184 9.55 3.38 -8.14
CA GLY A 184 9.89 1.97 -8.22
C GLY A 184 11.38 1.68 -8.36
N ALA A 185 12.22 2.67 -8.66
CA ALA A 185 13.67 2.54 -8.65
C ALA A 185 14.25 2.43 -7.24
N GLU A 186 13.52 2.88 -6.22
CA GLU A 186 13.92 2.78 -4.81
C GLU A 186 13.40 1.47 -4.21
N PRO A 187 14.27 0.50 -3.87
CA PRO A 187 13.84 -0.82 -3.42
C PRO A 187 12.94 -0.80 -2.17
N GLY A 188 13.16 0.18 -1.28
CA GLY A 188 12.33 0.37 -0.08
C GLY A 188 10.89 0.75 -0.42
N LEU A 189 10.69 1.61 -1.42
CA LEU A 189 9.37 2.04 -1.88
C LEU A 189 8.73 1.02 -2.81
N ALA A 190 9.51 0.37 -3.68
CA ALA A 190 9.01 -0.71 -4.54
C ALA A 190 8.39 -1.86 -3.74
N ALA A 191 8.95 -2.16 -2.56
CA ALA A 191 8.45 -3.21 -1.66
C ALA A 191 7.13 -2.85 -0.95
N LEU A 192 6.67 -1.61 -1.01
CA LEU A 192 5.41 -1.17 -0.38
C LEU A 192 4.17 -1.47 -1.23
N GLY A 193 4.32 -1.61 -2.55
CA GLY A 193 3.23 -1.92 -3.47
C GLY A 193 2.94 -3.42 -3.57
N GLY A 194 1.86 -3.77 -4.31
CA GLY A 194 1.55 -5.14 -4.69
C GLY A 194 0.61 -5.90 -3.77
N GLN A 195 0.09 -5.27 -2.73
CA GLN A 195 -1.00 -5.84 -1.95
C GLN A 195 -2.33 -5.64 -2.69
N GLU A 196 -3.06 -6.74 -2.95
CA GLU A 196 -4.42 -6.69 -3.51
C GLU A 196 -5.34 -5.84 -2.61
N ALA A 197 -5.98 -4.83 -3.18
CA ALA A 197 -6.81 -3.89 -2.45
C ALA A 197 -7.74 -3.10 -3.38
N VAL A 198 -8.86 -2.61 -2.85
CA VAL A 198 -9.74 -1.66 -3.57
C VAL A 198 -9.13 -0.26 -3.63
N ALA A 199 -8.29 0.06 -2.65
CA ALA A 199 -7.49 1.28 -2.69
C ALA A 199 -6.21 1.12 -1.87
N THR A 200 -5.14 1.75 -2.34
CA THR A 200 -3.84 1.79 -1.65
C THR A 200 -3.34 3.22 -1.56
N TYR A 201 -2.90 3.59 -0.38
CA TYR A 201 -2.19 4.84 -0.12
C TYR A 201 -0.74 4.52 0.22
N LEU A 202 0.20 5.17 -0.48
CA LEU A 202 1.63 5.07 -0.22
C LEU A 202 2.16 6.46 0.13
N SER A 203 3.09 6.52 1.06
CA SER A 203 3.75 7.75 1.48
C SER A 203 5.22 7.53 1.72
N ARG A 204 6.04 8.50 1.36
CA ARG A 204 7.45 8.57 1.79
C ARG A 204 7.53 9.04 3.22
N GLY A 205 8.48 8.48 3.96
CA GLY A 205 8.78 8.89 5.31
C GLY A 205 7.63 8.80 6.29
N CYS A 206 7.82 9.45 7.39
CA CYS A 206 6.85 9.54 8.48
C CYS A 206 5.83 10.64 8.26
N LEU A 207 4.68 10.52 8.91
CA LEU A 207 3.75 11.62 9.05
C LEU A 207 4.17 12.50 10.24
N ASP A 208 3.91 13.79 10.10
CA ASP A 208 4.13 14.76 11.16
C ASP A 208 3.16 14.55 12.32
N VAL A 209 3.66 14.52 13.55
CA VAL A 209 2.89 14.23 14.76
C VAL A 209 1.75 15.24 14.95
N ASP A 210 2.01 16.54 14.76
CA ASP A 210 1.00 17.57 14.93
C ASP A 210 -0.09 17.50 13.84
N SER A 211 0.25 17.01 12.65
CA SER A 211 -0.72 16.80 11.58
C SER A 211 -1.66 15.64 11.87
N VAL A 212 -1.18 14.59 12.54
CA VAL A 212 -1.96 13.39 12.87
C VAL A 212 -2.76 13.60 14.15
N PHE A 213 -2.14 14.11 15.21
CA PHE A 213 -2.71 14.17 16.54
C PHE A 213 -3.28 15.57 16.91
N GLY A 214 -3.04 16.58 16.08
CA GLY A 214 -3.45 17.95 16.31
C GLY A 214 -2.30 18.85 16.79
N LYS A 215 -2.43 20.15 16.53
CA LYS A 215 -1.39 21.16 16.81
C LYS A 215 -0.95 21.19 18.26
N GLY A 216 0.35 21.23 18.49
CA GLY A 216 1.00 21.32 19.79
C GLY A 216 1.06 20.01 20.57
N VAL A 217 0.62 18.90 20.00
CA VAL A 217 0.73 17.58 20.62
C VAL A 217 2.19 17.12 20.65
N GLN A 218 2.97 17.40 19.63
CA GLN A 218 4.41 17.09 19.61
C GLN A 218 5.14 17.74 20.79
N ALA A 219 4.87 19.03 21.06
CA ALA A 219 5.48 19.73 22.19
C ALA A 219 5.06 19.16 23.56
N LYS A 220 3.81 18.71 23.69
CA LYS A 220 3.33 18.02 24.91
C LYS A 220 3.96 16.64 25.07
N LEU A 221 4.07 15.88 23.99
CA LEU A 221 4.71 14.57 23.99
C LEU A 221 6.21 14.67 24.26
N ALA A 222 6.88 15.74 23.83
CA ALA A 222 8.28 16.01 24.15
C ALA A 222 8.51 16.33 25.62
N ALA A 223 7.55 16.98 26.28
CA ALA A 223 7.60 17.30 27.71
C ALA A 223 7.32 16.08 28.60
N GLU A 224 6.40 15.21 28.17
CA GLU A 224 6.05 13.96 28.85
C GLU A 224 5.97 12.85 27.77
N PRO A 225 7.10 12.37 27.24
CA PRO A 225 7.07 11.44 26.15
C PRO A 225 6.38 10.15 26.57
N ALA A 226 5.26 9.82 25.95
CA ALA A 226 4.69 8.49 26.03
C ALA A 226 5.77 7.49 25.64
N ALA A 227 5.98 6.45 26.44
CA ALA A 227 7.05 5.49 26.23
C ALA A 227 7.02 4.91 24.78
N ALA A 228 5.81 4.77 24.21
CA ALA A 228 5.57 4.29 22.86
C ALA A 228 6.16 5.18 21.74
N LEU A 229 6.36 6.49 21.95
CA LEU A 229 6.92 7.38 20.93
C LEU A 229 8.45 7.39 20.90
N ARG A 230 9.10 7.01 21.99
CA ARG A 230 10.57 7.05 22.09
C ARG A 230 11.25 5.96 21.28
N ASP A 231 10.56 4.87 21.04
CA ASP A 231 11.11 3.65 20.42
C ASP A 231 10.63 3.47 18.97
N LEU A 232 10.04 4.51 18.35
CA LEU A 232 9.62 4.46 16.96
C LEU A 232 10.81 4.69 16.04
N ASP A 233 11.06 3.69 15.18
CA ASP A 233 12.05 3.77 14.13
C ASP A 233 11.57 4.72 13.01
N GLU A 234 12.51 5.36 12.31
CA GLU A 234 12.23 6.10 11.08
C GLU A 234 11.61 5.21 10.01
N LEU A 235 10.72 5.76 9.18
CA LEU A 235 10.13 5.11 8.01
C LEU A 235 10.75 5.68 6.73
N ASP A 236 11.30 4.82 5.87
CA ASP A 236 11.61 5.22 4.48
C ASP A 236 10.32 5.55 3.74
N GLY A 237 9.24 4.87 4.10
CA GLY A 237 7.89 5.03 3.61
C GLY A 237 6.95 3.99 4.22
N PHE A 238 5.67 4.13 3.93
CA PHE A 238 4.64 3.15 4.29
C PHE A 238 3.57 3.05 3.21
N ALA A 239 2.85 1.93 3.22
CA ALA A 239 1.63 1.76 2.45
C ALA A 239 0.47 1.33 3.35
N LEU A 240 -0.74 1.80 3.02
CA LEU A 240 -2.00 1.33 3.58
C LEU A 240 -2.87 0.80 2.45
N ALA A 241 -3.02 -0.51 2.38
CA ALA A 241 -3.86 -1.22 1.43
C ALA A 241 -5.21 -1.54 2.10
N MET A 242 -6.31 -1.09 1.51
CA MET A 242 -7.66 -1.26 2.02
C MET A 242 -8.46 -2.17 1.09
N GLY A 243 -8.87 -3.32 1.60
CA GLY A 243 -9.76 -4.28 0.94
C GLY A 243 -11.23 -4.02 1.20
N SER A 244 -12.04 -5.08 1.23
CA SER A 244 -13.47 -5.02 1.60
C SER A 244 -13.69 -5.02 3.11
N GLU A 245 -12.91 -5.81 3.85
CA GLU A 245 -13.08 -6.07 5.29
C GLU A 245 -11.79 -5.89 6.08
N LEU A 246 -10.66 -5.88 5.40
CA LEU A 246 -9.34 -5.80 6.01
C LEU A 246 -8.55 -4.63 5.44
N ALA A 247 -7.77 -4.01 6.30
CA ALA A 247 -6.73 -3.07 5.91
C ALA A 247 -5.37 -3.60 6.36
N THR A 248 -4.37 -3.50 5.48
CA THR A 248 -2.99 -3.90 5.76
C THR A 248 -2.07 -2.71 5.60
N VAL A 249 -1.29 -2.43 6.64
CA VAL A 249 -0.20 -1.45 6.58
C VAL A 249 1.11 -2.20 6.34
N GLN A 250 1.91 -1.71 5.41
CA GLN A 250 3.28 -2.15 5.16
C GLN A 250 4.25 -1.04 5.56
N LEU A 251 5.15 -1.33 6.51
CA LEU A 251 6.14 -0.39 7.07
C LEU A 251 7.57 -0.68 6.61
N GLY A 252 7.75 -1.71 5.80
CA GLY A 252 9.06 -2.30 5.50
C GLY A 252 9.46 -3.40 6.50
N PRO A 253 10.42 -4.27 6.15
CA PRO A 253 10.76 -5.46 6.93
C PRO A 253 11.47 -5.15 8.24
N LYS A 254 11.40 -6.09 9.20
CA LYS A 254 12.15 -6.10 10.48
C LYS A 254 11.84 -4.89 11.37
N ARG A 255 10.54 -4.64 11.63
CA ARG A 255 10.06 -3.54 12.45
C ARG A 255 9.87 -3.95 13.91
N ARG A 256 10.82 -3.58 14.76
CA ARG A 256 10.73 -3.84 16.21
C ARG A 256 9.61 -3.04 16.87
N ASP A 257 9.33 -1.86 16.34
CA ASP A 257 8.32 -0.90 16.79
C ASP A 257 6.88 -1.21 16.32
N ALA A 258 6.66 -2.32 15.58
CA ALA A 258 5.35 -2.64 15.02
C ALA A 258 4.22 -2.74 16.07
N PHE A 259 4.51 -3.31 17.27
CA PHE A 259 3.54 -3.38 18.36
C PHE A 259 3.24 -2.01 18.97
N ASP A 260 4.23 -1.12 19.05
CA ASP A 260 4.06 0.21 19.59
C ASP A 260 3.25 1.08 18.63
N ARG A 261 3.50 0.97 17.33
CA ARG A 261 2.73 1.66 16.28
C ARG A 261 1.24 1.32 16.28
N VAL A 262 0.90 0.06 16.53
CA VAL A 262 -0.50 -0.37 16.66
C VAL A 262 -1.19 0.33 17.83
N ARG A 263 -0.47 0.51 18.96
CA ARG A 263 -1.03 1.11 20.18
C ARG A 263 -1.10 2.63 20.14
N LEU A 264 -0.43 3.29 19.20
CA LEU A 264 -0.45 4.75 19.11
C LEU A 264 -1.87 5.30 18.97
N ALA A 265 -2.76 4.56 18.28
CA ALA A 265 -4.16 4.96 18.13
C ALA A 265 -4.93 5.02 19.47
N GLU A 266 -4.51 4.24 20.49
CA GLU A 266 -5.11 4.27 21.83
C GLU A 266 -4.81 5.58 22.56
N ASN A 267 -3.72 6.26 22.19
CA ASN A 267 -3.28 7.52 22.76
C ASN A 267 -3.75 8.75 21.96
N LEU A 268 -4.56 8.54 20.91
CA LEU A 268 -5.13 9.65 20.15
C LEU A 268 -5.99 10.52 21.07
N PRO A 269 -5.80 11.85 21.02
CA PRO A 269 -6.73 12.75 21.69
C PRO A 269 -8.12 12.57 21.08
N ALA A 270 -9.16 12.88 21.86
CA ALA A 270 -10.57 12.75 21.46
C ALA A 270 -10.94 13.53 20.17
N THR A 271 -10.00 14.26 19.57
CA THR A 271 -10.15 14.98 18.31
C THR A 271 -10.07 14.08 17.06
N VAL A 272 -9.61 12.80 17.20
CA VAL A 272 -9.60 11.82 16.10
C VAL A 272 -10.34 10.55 16.55
N PRO A 273 -11.61 10.65 17.00
CA PRO A 273 -12.34 9.50 17.54
C PRO A 273 -12.62 8.42 16.50
N ASP A 274 -12.61 8.78 15.22
CA ASP A 274 -13.06 7.91 14.14
C ASP A 274 -12.04 6.83 13.74
N PHE A 275 -10.75 6.97 14.11
CA PHE A 275 -9.73 5.98 13.74
C PHE A 275 -10.05 4.60 14.33
N ASN A 276 -10.29 4.52 15.65
CA ASN A 276 -10.57 3.26 16.34
C ASN A 276 -11.96 2.69 16.03
N VAL A 277 -12.83 3.47 15.36
CA VAL A 277 -14.12 3.02 14.83
C VAL A 277 -13.97 2.47 13.42
N ALA A 278 -13.13 3.12 12.60
CA ALA A 278 -12.92 2.74 11.21
C ALA A 278 -11.97 1.55 11.05
N LEU A 279 -10.87 1.53 11.83
CA LEU A 279 -9.79 0.56 11.80
C LEU A 279 -9.68 -0.12 13.17
N THR A 280 -10.28 -1.30 13.30
CA THR A 280 -10.43 -2.01 14.58
C THR A 280 -9.58 -3.28 14.64
N ARG A 281 -9.53 -3.92 15.80
CA ARG A 281 -8.85 -5.23 16.00
C ARG A 281 -7.42 -5.26 15.44
N PRO A 282 -6.56 -4.33 15.87
CA PRO A 282 -5.21 -4.25 15.35
C PRO A 282 -4.39 -5.49 15.66
N VAL A 283 -3.57 -5.91 14.69
CA VAL A 283 -2.55 -6.95 14.84
C VAL A 283 -1.24 -6.45 14.26
N ALA A 284 -0.11 -6.93 14.78
CA ALA A 284 1.21 -6.56 14.29
C ALA A 284 2.07 -7.80 14.04
N ASP A 285 2.82 -7.77 12.94
CA ASP A 285 3.88 -8.75 12.63
C ASP A 285 5.22 -8.02 12.45
N PRO A 286 6.05 -7.99 13.50
CA PRO A 286 7.35 -7.33 13.44
C PRO A 286 8.31 -7.92 12.40
N SER A 287 8.18 -9.21 12.09
CA SER A 287 9.07 -9.90 11.15
C SER A 287 8.92 -9.41 9.72
N THR A 288 7.69 -9.16 9.30
CA THR A 288 7.33 -8.65 7.98
C THR A 288 7.13 -7.13 7.95
N GLY A 289 7.06 -6.48 9.14
CA GLY A 289 6.75 -5.05 9.27
C GLY A 289 5.33 -4.71 8.82
N ARG A 290 4.38 -5.64 9.04
CA ARG A 290 2.97 -5.46 8.69
C ARG A 290 2.12 -5.20 9.92
N LEU A 291 1.15 -4.30 9.74
CA LEU A 291 0.03 -4.15 10.66
C LEU A 291 -1.25 -4.52 9.92
N GLY A 292 -2.17 -5.19 10.62
CA GLY A 292 -3.48 -5.55 10.10
C GLY A 292 -4.58 -4.91 10.93
N TYR A 293 -5.68 -4.55 10.28
CA TYR A 293 -6.89 -4.02 10.92
C TYR A 293 -8.12 -4.63 10.28
N THR A 294 -9.18 -4.79 11.06
CA THR A 294 -10.52 -4.96 10.50
C THR A 294 -11.06 -3.61 10.07
N LEU A 295 -11.65 -3.56 8.88
CA LEU A 295 -12.17 -2.35 8.28
C LEU A 295 -13.69 -2.26 8.56
N ASP A 296 -14.05 -1.74 9.76
CA ASP A 296 -15.45 -1.70 10.19
C ASP A 296 -16.22 -0.51 9.56
N ASP A 297 -15.53 0.62 9.31
CA ASP A 297 -16.07 1.73 8.50
C ASP A 297 -15.10 2.09 7.35
N PRO A 298 -15.28 1.49 6.17
CA PRO A 298 -14.41 1.74 5.02
C PRO A 298 -14.41 3.19 4.54
N ALA A 299 -15.52 3.90 4.66
CA ALA A 299 -15.61 5.29 4.22
C ALA A 299 -14.85 6.23 5.16
N ALA A 300 -14.96 6.01 6.47
CA ALA A 300 -14.19 6.73 7.47
C ALA A 300 -12.69 6.45 7.35
N ALA A 301 -12.28 5.20 7.12
CA ALA A 301 -10.88 4.84 6.88
C ALA A 301 -10.31 5.55 5.64
N ALA A 302 -11.08 5.63 4.55
CA ALA A 302 -10.68 6.39 3.37
C ALA A 302 -10.53 7.89 3.65
N GLU A 303 -11.40 8.46 4.49
CA GLU A 303 -11.30 9.88 4.89
C GLU A 303 -10.07 10.13 5.76
N LEU A 304 -9.83 9.31 6.79
CA LEU A 304 -8.62 9.35 7.61
C LEU A 304 -7.35 9.26 6.76
N THR A 305 -7.38 8.41 5.73
CA THR A 305 -6.27 8.27 4.80
C THR A 305 -6.05 9.55 3.97
N ARG A 306 -7.13 10.12 3.41
CA ARG A 306 -7.05 11.39 2.64
C ARG A 306 -6.58 12.56 3.47
N THR A 307 -6.98 12.61 4.74
CA THR A 307 -6.59 13.65 5.70
C THR A 307 -5.26 13.35 6.40
N ARG A 308 -4.62 12.20 6.09
CA ARG A 308 -3.35 11.75 6.66
C ARG A 308 -3.39 11.57 8.19
N GLN A 309 -4.55 11.27 8.75
CA GLN A 309 -4.74 11.00 10.17
C GLN A 309 -4.48 9.54 10.49
N LEU A 310 -3.23 9.10 10.30
CA LEU A 310 -2.78 7.72 10.40
C LEU A 310 -1.73 7.58 11.53
N PRO A 311 -2.13 7.29 12.77
CA PRO A 311 -1.25 7.26 13.94
C PRO A 311 -0.05 6.35 13.80
N PHE A 312 -0.23 5.19 13.19
CA PHE A 312 0.83 4.20 12.99
C PHE A 312 2.00 4.70 12.11
N ALA A 313 1.82 5.80 11.40
CA ALA A 313 2.79 6.31 10.44
C ALA A 313 3.64 7.48 10.97
N VAL A 314 3.47 7.90 12.24
CA VAL A 314 4.32 8.93 12.84
C VAL A 314 5.66 8.37 13.29
N CYS A 315 6.66 9.23 13.46
CA CYS A 315 7.97 8.86 14.02
C CYS A 315 8.29 9.70 15.26
N ALA A 316 9.26 9.22 16.04
CA ALA A 316 9.84 10.02 17.09
C ALA A 316 10.61 11.18 16.43
N GLY A 317 10.20 12.42 16.69
CA GLY A 317 10.88 13.62 16.15
C GLY A 317 12.17 13.94 16.87
#